data_02910343d804bc654b5fbca3b0397a0e
#
_entry.id   02910343d804bc654b5fbca3b0397a0e
#
_cell.length_a   1.000
_cell.length_b   1.000
_cell.length_c   1.000
_cell.angle_alpha   90.00
_cell.angle_beta   90.00
_cell.angle_gamma   90.00
#
_symmetry.space_group_name_H-M   'P 1'
#
loop_
_entity.id
_entity.type
_entity.pdbx_description
1 polymer ?
#
loop_
_entity_poly.entity_id
_entity_poly.type
_entity_poly.pdbx_seq_one_letter_code
_entity_poly.pdbx_strand_id
1 'polypeptide(L)'
;MKIKNVIVVCDFANITGGAERVAITSAVSLAETGSNVVMFTGKGPVCDELKNSNVRVICLNQEEAIKDSNRLRGIIRGLYNRSARQEIEKLLKEYDPNDTVIHMHGWSKVLSSSIFIPIKTMGFKVLVTMHDYFLQCTNGCC
;
A
#
# COMPACT_ATOMS: atom_id res chain seq x y z
N MET A 1 8.68 -21.65 -6.90
CA MET A 1 8.89 -20.60 -5.86
C MET A 1 7.73 -20.71 -4.87
N LYS A 2 8.03 -20.81 -3.59
CA LYS A 2 7.00 -20.83 -2.55
C LYS A 2 6.95 -19.45 -1.90
N ILE A 3 5.87 -18.72 -2.12
CA ILE A 3 5.62 -17.44 -1.46
C ILE A 3 5.29 -17.70 0.01
N LYS A 4 6.00 -17.03 0.90
CA LYS A 4 5.79 -17.08 2.36
C LYS A 4 5.25 -15.76 2.89
N ASN A 5 5.66 -14.66 2.26
CA ASN A 5 5.37 -13.32 2.73
C ASN A 5 4.56 -12.55 1.68
N VAL A 6 3.57 -11.82 2.14
CA VAL A 6 2.75 -10.92 1.30
C VAL A 6 2.74 -9.54 1.94
N ILE A 7 3.17 -8.53 1.20
CA ILE A 7 3.07 -7.13 1.62
C ILE A 7 1.94 -6.50 0.83
N VAL A 8 0.80 -6.28 1.47
CA VAL A 8 -0.36 -5.62 0.89
C VAL A 8 -0.21 -4.12 1.04
N VAL A 9 -0.30 -3.38 -0.06
CA VAL A 9 -0.13 -1.93 -0.08
C VAL A 9 -1.43 -1.25 -0.48
N CYS A 10 -1.89 -0.32 0.35
CA CYS A 10 -3.09 0.47 0.11
C CYS A 10 -2.96 1.87 0.74
N ASP A 11 -3.58 2.88 0.17
CA ASP A 11 -3.52 4.25 0.70
C ASP A 11 -4.12 4.37 2.10
N PHE A 12 -5.20 3.63 2.40
CA PHE A 12 -5.93 3.74 3.67
C PHE A 12 -5.93 2.43 4.47
N ALA A 13 -5.79 2.55 5.78
CA ALA A 13 -5.88 1.45 6.75
C ALA A 13 -7.31 1.20 7.25
N ASN A 14 -8.27 1.87 6.67
CA ASN A 14 -9.68 1.77 7.02
C ASN A 14 -10.52 1.67 5.73
N ILE A 15 -11.75 1.19 5.85
CA ILE A 15 -12.64 0.97 4.72
C ILE A 15 -13.35 2.29 4.38
N THR A 16 -12.85 2.97 3.34
CA THR A 16 -13.44 4.18 2.78
C THR A 16 -14.20 3.90 1.48
N GLY A 17 -13.94 2.75 0.86
CA GLY A 17 -14.55 2.31 -0.39
C GLY A 17 -14.30 0.85 -0.71
N GLY A 18 -14.62 0.44 -1.93
CA GLY A 18 -14.49 -0.94 -2.39
C GLY A 18 -13.04 -1.43 -2.48
N ALA A 19 -12.13 -0.57 -2.90
CA ALA A 19 -10.71 -0.90 -3.01
C ALA A 19 -10.08 -1.29 -1.66
N GLU A 20 -10.33 -0.49 -0.64
CA GLU A 20 -9.86 -0.74 0.72
C GLU A 20 -10.49 -2.00 1.31
N ARG A 21 -11.78 -2.22 1.05
CA ARG A 21 -12.48 -3.44 1.47
C ARG A 21 -11.80 -4.68 0.91
N VAL A 22 -11.51 -4.71 -0.39
CA VAL A 22 -10.85 -5.83 -1.05
C VAL A 22 -9.43 -6.02 -0.51
N ALA A 23 -8.66 -4.94 -0.35
CA ALA A 23 -7.30 -5.00 0.18
C ALA A 23 -7.24 -5.57 1.60
N ILE A 24 -8.09 -5.06 2.50
CA ILE A 24 -8.16 -5.49 3.90
C ILE A 24 -8.64 -6.93 4.01
N THR A 25 -9.73 -7.29 3.31
CA THR A 25 -10.22 -8.68 3.31
C THR A 25 -9.19 -9.64 2.76
N SER A 26 -8.47 -9.29 1.69
CA SER A 26 -7.39 -10.11 1.14
C SER A 26 -6.24 -10.30 2.13
N ALA A 27 -5.83 -9.22 2.82
CA ALA A 27 -4.76 -9.29 3.81
C ALA A 27 -5.13 -10.22 4.99
N VAL A 28 -6.34 -10.06 5.53
CA VAL A 28 -6.83 -10.88 6.65
C VAL A 28 -6.95 -12.34 6.24
N SER A 29 -7.60 -12.62 5.09
CA SER A 29 -7.77 -13.99 4.60
C SER A 29 -6.44 -14.70 4.32
N LEU A 30 -5.46 -13.99 3.74
CA LEU A 30 -4.13 -14.56 3.53
C LEU A 30 -3.41 -14.88 4.85
N ALA A 31 -3.54 -14.02 5.86
CA ALA A 31 -3.00 -14.29 7.19
C ALA A 31 -3.64 -15.51 7.86
N GLU A 32 -4.95 -15.70 7.69
CA GLU A 32 -5.69 -16.87 8.19
C GLU A 32 -5.22 -18.17 7.53
N THR A 33 -4.78 -18.13 6.27
CA THR A 33 -4.19 -19.30 5.58
C THR A 33 -2.75 -19.62 6.01
N GLY A 34 -2.19 -18.86 6.94
CA GLY A 34 -0.85 -19.08 7.48
C GLY A 34 0.27 -18.35 6.74
N SER A 35 -0.05 -17.45 5.81
CA SER A 35 0.93 -16.56 5.19
C SER A 35 1.36 -15.47 6.18
N ASN A 36 2.64 -15.06 6.12
CA ASN A 36 3.09 -13.87 6.84
C ASN A 36 2.66 -12.63 6.06
N VAL A 37 1.73 -11.86 6.61
CA VAL A 37 1.14 -10.70 5.93
C VAL A 37 1.46 -9.41 6.64
N VAL A 38 1.95 -8.44 5.86
CA VAL A 38 2.11 -7.04 6.29
C VAL A 38 1.16 -6.18 5.48
N MET A 39 0.43 -5.29 6.13
CA MET A 39 -0.33 -4.24 5.45
C MET A 39 0.38 -2.91 5.61
N PHE A 40 0.86 -2.35 4.51
CA PHE A 40 1.52 -1.04 4.44
C PHE A 40 0.55 0.01 3.93
N THR A 41 0.27 1.02 4.75
CA THR A 41 -0.76 2.02 4.46
C THR A 41 -0.27 3.44 4.73
N GLY A 42 -0.84 4.39 3.98
CA GLY A 42 -0.50 5.80 4.11
C GLY A 42 -1.26 6.51 5.23
N LYS A 43 -2.55 6.21 5.40
CA LYS A 43 -3.43 6.95 6.31
C LYS A 43 -4.34 6.03 7.13
N GLY A 44 -4.46 6.36 8.42
CA GLY A 44 -5.39 5.73 9.37
C GLY A 44 -6.78 6.43 9.40
N PRO A 45 -7.59 6.05 10.39
CA PRO A 45 -7.30 5.09 11.48
C PRO A 45 -7.24 3.63 10.97
N VAL A 46 -6.55 2.75 11.68
CA VAL A 46 -6.55 1.31 11.40
C VAL A 46 -7.90 0.73 11.79
N CYS A 47 -8.57 0.03 10.89
CA CYS A 47 -9.87 -0.59 11.17
C CYS A 47 -9.77 -1.78 12.12
N ASP A 48 -10.89 -2.14 12.75
CA ASP A 48 -10.93 -3.19 13.74
C ASP A 48 -10.67 -4.58 13.14
N GLU A 49 -11.04 -4.81 11.89
CA GLU A 49 -10.73 -6.05 11.17
C GLU A 49 -9.21 -6.31 11.12
N LEU A 50 -8.42 -5.27 10.85
CA LEU A 50 -6.95 -5.38 10.85
C LEU A 50 -6.38 -5.51 12.27
N LYS A 51 -6.90 -4.75 13.24
CA LYS A 51 -6.43 -4.80 14.63
C LYS A 51 -6.64 -6.17 15.27
N ASN A 52 -7.73 -6.85 14.92
CA ASN A 52 -8.11 -8.15 15.48
C ASN A 52 -7.57 -9.33 14.65
N SER A 53 -6.75 -9.08 13.64
CA SER A 53 -6.16 -10.10 12.76
C SER A 53 -4.69 -10.35 13.09
N ASN A 54 -4.12 -11.38 12.46
CA ASN A 54 -2.66 -11.67 12.51
C ASN A 54 -1.85 -10.86 11.47
N VAL A 55 -2.44 -9.82 10.89
CA VAL A 55 -1.76 -8.94 9.94
C VAL A 55 -0.91 -7.91 10.68
N ARG A 56 0.38 -7.82 10.34
CA ARG A 56 1.24 -6.71 10.81
C ARG A 56 0.86 -5.45 10.06
N VAL A 57 0.41 -4.41 10.74
CA VAL A 57 0.01 -3.15 10.11
C VAL A 57 1.08 -2.08 10.30
N ILE A 58 1.50 -1.45 9.19
CA ILE A 58 2.34 -0.26 9.17
C ILE A 58 1.51 0.87 8.57
N CYS A 59 1.13 1.84 9.38
CA CYS A 59 0.35 3.00 8.96
C CYS A 59 1.19 4.27 9.17
N LEU A 60 1.42 5.04 8.10
CA LEU A 60 2.27 6.22 8.15
C LEU A 60 1.56 7.44 8.76
N ASN A 61 0.24 7.38 8.94
CA ASN A 61 -0.60 8.46 9.47
C ASN A 61 -0.41 9.80 8.74
N GLN A 62 -0.24 9.74 7.41
CA GLN A 62 -0.10 10.91 6.56
C GLN A 62 -1.46 11.43 6.09
N GLU A 63 -1.54 12.73 5.78
CA GLU A 63 -2.73 13.30 5.14
C GLU A 63 -2.71 13.07 3.63
N GLU A 64 -3.90 13.08 3.03
CA GLU A 64 -4.05 13.02 1.57
C GLU A 64 -3.36 14.22 0.91
N ALA A 65 -2.67 14.00 -0.20
CA ALA A 65 -1.95 15.05 -0.91
C ALA A 65 -2.86 16.23 -1.32
N ILE A 66 -4.10 15.95 -1.72
CA ILE A 66 -5.09 16.95 -2.13
C ILE A 66 -5.58 17.82 -0.95
N LYS A 67 -5.55 17.28 0.27
CA LYS A 67 -6.00 17.99 1.49
C LYS A 67 -4.89 18.75 2.20
N ASP A 68 -3.67 18.78 1.64
CA ASP A 68 -2.58 19.57 2.21
C ASP A 68 -2.94 21.06 2.12
N SER A 69 -2.84 21.78 3.23
CA SER A 69 -3.11 23.21 3.33
C SER A 69 -2.19 24.06 2.43
N ASN A 70 -1.02 23.55 2.11
CA ASN A 70 -0.09 24.12 1.13
C ASN A 70 -0.23 23.35 -0.20
N ARG A 71 -0.94 23.93 -1.18
CA ARG A 71 -1.21 23.31 -2.49
C ARG A 71 0.06 22.84 -3.21
N LEU A 72 1.15 23.62 -3.18
CA LEU A 72 2.41 23.27 -3.83
C LEU A 72 3.06 22.06 -3.15
N ARG A 73 3.06 22.04 -1.82
CA ARG A 73 3.55 20.90 -1.02
C ARG A 73 2.71 19.63 -1.26
N GLY A 74 1.39 19.79 -1.35
CA GLY A 74 0.47 18.70 -1.66
C GLY A 74 0.73 18.10 -3.05
N ILE A 75 0.94 18.94 -4.06
CA ILE A 75 1.29 18.49 -5.42
C ILE A 75 2.62 17.73 -5.42
N ILE A 76 3.67 18.29 -4.81
CA ILE A 76 4.99 17.65 -4.74
C ILE A 76 4.88 16.29 -4.04
N ARG A 77 4.16 16.20 -2.92
CA ARG A 77 3.96 14.96 -2.16
C ARG A 77 3.11 13.94 -2.92
N GLY A 78 2.11 14.39 -3.68
CA GLY A 78 1.29 13.53 -4.54
C GLY A 78 2.10 12.91 -5.68
N LEU A 79 3.08 13.65 -6.22
CA LEU A 79 3.99 13.15 -7.24
C LEU A 79 5.13 12.31 -6.64
N TYR A 80 5.67 12.72 -5.49
CA TYR A 80 6.81 12.08 -4.86
C TYR A 80 6.75 12.17 -3.33
N ASN A 81 6.30 11.08 -2.70
CA ASN A 81 6.23 10.96 -1.24
C ASN A 81 7.52 10.32 -0.71
N ARG A 82 8.51 11.16 -0.37
CA ARG A 82 9.81 10.71 0.14
C ARG A 82 9.71 9.88 1.41
N SER A 83 8.83 10.27 2.33
CA SER A 83 8.62 9.55 3.59
C SER A 83 8.07 8.15 3.36
N ALA A 84 7.01 8.01 2.54
CA ALA A 84 6.47 6.71 2.19
C ALA A 84 7.49 5.81 1.50
N ARG A 85 8.30 6.39 0.58
CA ARG A 85 9.39 5.67 -0.08
C ARG A 85 10.43 5.15 0.91
N GLN A 86 10.86 5.97 1.87
CA GLN A 86 11.85 5.57 2.87
C GLN A 86 11.32 4.49 3.81
N GLU A 87 10.05 4.61 4.23
CA GLU A 87 9.45 3.62 5.13
C GLU A 87 9.22 2.27 4.46
N ILE A 88 8.74 2.25 3.20
CA ILE A 88 8.65 0.97 2.48
C ILE A 88 10.02 0.38 2.19
N GLU A 89 11.03 1.18 1.89
CA GLU A 89 12.41 0.71 1.70
C GLU A 89 12.96 0.04 2.97
N LYS A 90 12.69 0.60 4.15
CA LYS A 90 13.07 -0.02 5.44
C LYS A 90 12.36 -1.36 5.63
N LEU A 91 11.05 -1.39 5.36
CA LEU A 91 10.28 -2.63 5.45
C LEU A 91 10.83 -3.71 4.53
N LEU A 92 11.12 -3.37 3.27
CA LEU A 92 11.61 -4.34 2.29
C LEU A 92 12.94 -4.98 2.66
N LYS A 93 13.80 -4.29 3.43
CA LYS A 93 15.07 -4.85 3.94
C LYS A 93 14.88 -6.01 4.94
N GLU A 94 13.69 -6.17 5.49
CA GLU A 94 13.35 -7.28 6.39
C GLU A 94 12.99 -8.58 5.63
N TYR A 95 12.82 -8.53 4.30
CA TYR A 95 12.26 -9.61 3.49
C TYR A 95 13.15 -10.04 2.32
N ASP A 96 13.05 -11.33 1.96
CA ASP A 96 13.70 -11.86 0.76
C ASP A 96 12.77 -11.70 -0.46
N PRO A 97 13.21 -11.04 -1.55
CA PRO A 97 12.39 -10.89 -2.75
C PRO A 97 12.05 -12.20 -3.45
N ASN A 98 12.77 -13.31 -3.15
CA ASN A 98 12.49 -14.62 -3.73
C ASN A 98 11.28 -15.33 -3.12
N ASP A 99 10.90 -15.02 -1.90
CA ASP A 99 9.73 -15.61 -1.22
C ASP A 99 8.66 -14.60 -0.79
N THR A 100 8.78 -13.37 -1.26
CA THR A 100 7.89 -12.25 -0.93
C THR A 100 7.24 -11.67 -2.18
N VAL A 101 5.94 -11.38 -2.11
CA VAL A 101 5.21 -10.66 -3.16
C VAL A 101 4.61 -9.38 -2.58
N ILE A 102 4.66 -8.31 -3.38
CA ILE A 102 4.01 -7.04 -3.07
C ILE A 102 2.66 -7.00 -3.79
N HIS A 103 1.57 -6.92 -3.04
CA HIS A 103 0.22 -6.82 -3.60
C HIS A 103 -0.30 -5.39 -3.48
N MET A 104 -0.33 -4.68 -4.60
CA MET A 104 -0.71 -3.27 -4.70
C MET A 104 -2.21 -3.13 -4.96
N HIS A 105 -2.91 -2.38 -4.12
CA HIS A 105 -4.32 -2.04 -4.29
C HIS A 105 -4.57 -0.55 -4.52
N GLY A 106 -3.74 0.33 -3.91
CA GLY A 106 -3.87 1.77 -4.05
C GLY A 106 -2.63 2.50 -3.54
N TRP A 107 -2.21 3.57 -4.25
CA TRP A 107 -1.01 4.35 -3.90
C TRP A 107 -1.10 5.82 -4.33
N SER A 108 -2.18 6.21 -5.02
CA SER A 108 -2.22 7.51 -5.72
C SER A 108 -2.70 8.67 -4.84
N LYS A 109 -3.37 8.39 -3.72
CA LYS A 109 -3.98 9.42 -2.86
C LYS A 109 -3.07 9.87 -1.72
N VAL A 110 -2.28 8.97 -1.16
CA VAL A 110 -1.41 9.22 0.00
C VAL A 110 0.03 8.81 -0.25
N LEU A 111 0.27 7.60 -0.75
CA LEU A 111 1.60 6.99 -0.83
C LEU A 111 2.46 7.51 -1.98
N SER A 112 1.87 7.83 -3.13
CA SER A 112 2.50 8.19 -4.41
C SER A 112 3.24 7.02 -5.10
N SER A 113 3.51 7.20 -6.40
CA SER A 113 4.24 6.21 -7.21
C SER A 113 5.73 6.07 -6.83
N SER A 114 6.26 6.96 -6.01
CA SER A 114 7.67 6.89 -5.56
C SER A 114 8.01 5.60 -4.78
N ILE A 115 7.01 4.93 -4.20
CA ILE A 115 7.18 3.64 -3.50
C ILE A 115 7.59 2.50 -4.44
N PHE A 116 7.31 2.59 -5.74
CA PHE A 116 7.74 1.57 -6.70
C PHE A 116 9.25 1.56 -6.94
N ILE A 117 9.95 2.65 -6.65
CA ILE A 117 11.41 2.75 -6.85
C ILE A 117 12.15 1.69 -6.02
N PRO A 118 12.03 1.66 -4.68
CA PRO A 118 12.72 0.64 -3.88
C PRO A 118 12.18 -0.77 -4.18
N ILE A 119 10.90 -0.95 -4.43
CA ILE A 119 10.32 -2.25 -4.77
C ILE A 119 11.02 -2.83 -6.01
N LYS A 120 11.16 -2.03 -7.07
CA LYS A 120 11.81 -2.44 -8.32
C LYS A 120 13.32 -2.64 -8.14
N THR A 121 14.02 -1.70 -7.49
CA THR A 121 15.47 -1.75 -7.35
C THR A 121 15.94 -2.92 -6.46
N MET A 122 15.12 -3.33 -5.51
CA MET A 122 15.39 -4.49 -4.64
C MET A 122 14.88 -5.82 -5.21
N GLY A 123 14.27 -5.82 -6.41
CA GLY A 123 13.88 -7.02 -7.15
C GLY A 123 12.61 -7.72 -6.67
N PHE A 124 11.75 -7.04 -5.94
CA PHE A 124 10.47 -7.61 -5.49
C PHE A 124 9.46 -7.75 -6.63
N LYS A 125 8.70 -8.85 -6.60
CA LYS A 125 7.60 -9.09 -7.52
C LYS A 125 6.36 -8.34 -7.08
N VAL A 126 5.67 -7.73 -8.05
CA VAL A 126 4.48 -6.92 -7.80
C VAL A 126 3.29 -7.54 -8.49
N LEU A 127 2.21 -7.73 -7.73
CA LEU A 127 0.86 -8.00 -8.22
C LEU A 127 0.04 -6.72 -8.02
N VAL A 128 -0.66 -6.27 -9.05
CA VAL A 128 -1.52 -5.08 -8.97
C VAL A 128 -2.97 -5.49 -9.17
N THR A 129 -3.83 -5.17 -8.20
CA THR A 129 -5.28 -5.25 -8.37
C THR A 129 -5.82 -3.87 -8.73
N MET A 130 -6.35 -3.75 -9.95
CA MET A 130 -6.95 -2.52 -10.44
C MET A 130 -8.37 -2.39 -9.91
N HIS A 131 -8.66 -1.27 -9.24
CA HIS A 131 -10.00 -0.95 -8.73
C HIS A 131 -10.70 0.15 -9.51
N ASP A 132 -9.97 0.83 -10.37
CA ASP A 132 -10.43 1.90 -11.24
C ASP A 132 -9.63 1.92 -12.56
N TYR A 133 -9.97 2.82 -13.45
CA TYR A 133 -9.27 3.00 -14.74
C TYR A 133 -8.09 3.99 -14.67
N PHE A 134 -7.60 4.31 -13.47
CA PHE A 134 -6.57 5.33 -13.27
C PHE A 134 -5.32 5.15 -14.14
N LEU A 135 -4.90 3.91 -14.41
CA LEU A 135 -3.75 3.61 -15.27
C LEU A 135 -4.08 3.68 -16.78
N GLN A 136 -5.36 3.70 -17.14
CA GLN A 136 -5.81 3.76 -18.54
C GLN A 136 -6.40 5.12 -18.90
N CYS A 137 -6.96 5.82 -17.92
CA CYS A 137 -7.64 7.09 -18.12
C CYS A 137 -7.24 8.06 -16.99
N THR A 138 -6.78 9.25 -17.38
CA THR A 138 -6.33 10.28 -16.42
C THR A 138 -7.42 10.77 -15.46
N ASN A 139 -8.70 10.57 -15.81
CA ASN A 139 -9.84 10.95 -14.99
C ASN A 139 -10.38 9.79 -14.13
N GLY A 140 -9.83 8.58 -14.25
CA GLY A 140 -10.27 7.40 -13.50
C GLY A 140 -11.68 6.88 -13.84
N CYS A 141 -12.36 7.48 -14.79
CA CYS A 141 -13.73 7.18 -15.21
C CYS A 141 -13.83 7.15 -16.75
N CYS A 142 -13.41 6.06 -17.33
CA CYS A 142 -13.61 5.83 -18.76
C CYS A 142 -14.71 4.82 -18.99
#